data_aeeb99378ac317834e7a2d5612c57f1c
#
_entry.id   aeeb99378ac317834e7a2d5612c57f1c
#
_cell.length_a   1.000
_cell.length_b   1.000
_cell.length_c   1.000
_cell.angle_alpha   90.00
_cell.angle_beta   90.00
_cell.angle_gamma   90.00
#
_symmetry.space_group_name_H-M   'P 1'
#
loop_
_entity.id
_entity.type
_entity.pdbx_description
1 polymer ?
#
loop_
_entity_poly.entity_id
_entity_poly.type
_entity_poly.pdbx_seq_one_letter_code
_entity_poly.pdbx_strand_id
1 'polypeptide(L)'
;MPPTRIYADFNGLVRGPRNPERTAVVLDTFCSLRDLSNAGLTLKEGLPLIAVDWSDDDEDLEGHGTAQYDHEMKWWVVEFDEVGVRYVPAGDRSPVEKFLCVSCRRPLPITMPNEAFDQKASCASCGTSVLAAYSPPSLTT
;
A
#
# COMPACT_ATOMS: atom_id res chain seq x y z
N MET A 1 -1.90 3.03 -18.53
CA MET A 1 -1.72 1.88 -17.62
C MET A 1 -2.77 1.92 -16.52
N PRO A 2 -3.46 0.83 -16.25
CA PRO A 2 -4.39 0.81 -15.13
C PRO A 2 -3.63 0.96 -13.81
N PRO A 3 -4.24 1.56 -12.79
CA PRO A 3 -3.64 1.64 -11.47
C PRO A 3 -3.37 0.25 -10.89
N THR A 4 -2.35 0.14 -10.07
CA THR A 4 -2.00 -1.10 -9.40
C THR A 4 -2.95 -1.37 -8.24
N ARG A 5 -3.38 -2.62 -8.11
CA ARG A 5 -4.20 -3.08 -6.99
C ARG A 5 -3.28 -3.48 -5.85
N ILE A 6 -3.52 -2.92 -4.66
CA ILE A 6 -2.75 -3.24 -3.46
C ILE A 6 -3.72 -3.50 -2.30
N TYR A 7 -3.30 -4.36 -1.38
CA TYR A 7 -4.09 -4.64 -0.19
C TYR A 7 -4.09 -3.44 0.77
N ALA A 8 -5.25 -3.20 1.39
CA ALA A 8 -5.39 -2.27 2.50
C ALA A 8 -6.51 -2.76 3.42
N ASP A 9 -6.41 -2.43 4.71
CA ASP A 9 -7.41 -2.83 5.70
C ASP A 9 -8.50 -1.76 5.80
N PHE A 10 -9.68 -2.05 5.26
CA PHE A 10 -10.79 -1.11 5.24
C PHE A 10 -11.49 -0.94 6.59
N ASN A 11 -11.05 -1.66 7.62
CA ASN A 11 -11.50 -1.36 8.99
C ASN A 11 -10.88 -0.06 9.52
N GLY A 12 -9.82 0.43 8.90
CA GLY A 12 -9.13 1.65 9.30
C GLY A 12 -9.38 2.82 8.35
N LEU A 13 -10.62 3.03 7.92
CA LEU A 13 -10.95 4.17 7.07
C LEU A 13 -10.82 5.49 7.82
N VAL A 14 -10.29 6.49 7.11
CA VAL A 14 -10.06 7.83 7.66
C VAL A 14 -10.52 8.87 6.65
N ARG A 15 -10.38 10.14 7.00
CA ARG A 15 -10.65 11.23 6.07
C ARG A 15 -9.43 11.48 5.19
N GLY A 16 -9.67 11.90 3.97
CA GLY A 16 -8.59 12.25 3.07
C GLY A 16 -7.77 13.42 3.60
N PRO A 17 -6.43 13.30 3.63
CA PRO A 17 -5.59 14.40 4.12
C PRO A 17 -5.60 15.61 3.19
N ARG A 18 -5.84 15.40 1.91
CA ARG A 18 -5.91 16.46 0.93
C ARG A 18 -7.32 17.05 0.82
N ASN A 19 -8.33 16.18 0.88
CA ASN A 19 -9.73 16.57 0.82
C ASN A 19 -10.50 15.82 1.89
N PRO A 20 -10.85 16.47 3.03
CA PRO A 20 -11.56 15.80 4.12
C PRO A 20 -12.96 15.28 3.77
N GLU A 21 -13.52 15.69 2.64
CA GLU A 21 -14.81 15.17 2.17
C GLU A 21 -14.66 13.80 1.50
N ARG A 22 -13.42 13.40 1.19
CA ARG A 22 -13.13 12.08 0.62
C ARG A 22 -12.81 11.11 1.73
N THR A 23 -13.10 9.83 1.49
CA THR A 23 -12.67 8.74 2.37
C THR A 23 -11.29 8.28 1.94
N ALA A 24 -10.50 7.81 2.90
CA ALA A 24 -9.17 7.29 2.64
C ALA A 24 -8.92 6.05 3.47
N VAL A 25 -7.96 5.23 3.06
CA VAL A 25 -7.54 4.04 3.78
C VAL A 25 -6.04 4.12 4.04
N VAL A 26 -5.63 3.75 5.26
CA VAL A 26 -4.22 3.80 5.67
C VAL A 26 -3.47 2.61 5.08
N LEU A 27 -2.27 2.85 4.56
CA LEU A 27 -1.41 1.84 3.96
C LEU A 27 -0.31 1.42 4.93
N ASP A 28 -0.69 0.96 6.12
CA ASP A 28 0.27 0.63 7.18
C ASP A 28 0.37 -0.86 7.48
N THR A 29 -0.20 -1.71 6.62
CA THR A 29 -0.16 -3.15 6.83
C THR A 29 1.02 -3.79 6.10
N PHE A 30 1.46 -4.95 6.61
CA PHE A 30 2.49 -5.74 5.95
C PHE A 30 2.09 -6.08 4.51
N CYS A 31 0.83 -6.44 4.28
CA CYS A 31 0.36 -6.82 2.94
C CYS A 31 0.36 -5.62 1.98
N SER A 32 0.08 -4.41 2.47
CA SER A 32 0.20 -3.19 1.65
C SER A 32 1.64 -2.98 1.20
N LEU A 33 2.58 -3.08 2.13
CA LEU A 33 4.01 -2.92 1.84
C LEU A 33 4.49 -4.00 0.86
N ARG A 34 4.09 -5.24 1.10
CA ARG A 34 4.45 -6.37 0.23
C ARG A 34 3.96 -6.13 -1.20
N ASP A 35 2.71 -5.73 -1.35
CA ASP A 35 2.13 -5.54 -2.69
C ASP A 35 2.82 -4.40 -3.44
N LEU A 36 3.15 -3.32 -2.74
CA LEU A 36 3.91 -2.21 -3.34
C LEU A 36 5.30 -2.66 -3.77
N SER A 37 6.02 -3.35 -2.90
CA SER A 37 7.35 -3.87 -3.23
C SER A 37 7.30 -4.83 -4.39
N ASN A 38 6.33 -5.76 -4.39
CA ASN A 38 6.19 -6.74 -5.46
C ASN A 38 5.85 -6.11 -6.81
N ALA A 39 5.12 -5.00 -6.78
CA ALA A 39 4.80 -4.25 -8.00
C ALA A 39 5.94 -3.33 -8.46
N GLY A 40 6.99 -3.20 -7.65
CA GLY A 40 8.10 -2.29 -7.95
C GLY A 40 7.73 -0.83 -7.81
N LEU A 41 6.74 -0.53 -6.97
CA LEU A 41 6.25 0.83 -6.78
C LEU A 41 6.79 1.43 -5.49
N THR A 42 7.21 2.67 -5.58
CA THR A 42 7.53 3.50 -4.41
C THR A 42 6.43 4.54 -4.27
N LEU A 43 5.87 4.66 -3.07
CA LEU A 43 4.81 5.63 -2.82
C LEU A 43 5.30 7.05 -3.06
N LYS A 44 4.47 7.83 -3.72
CA LYS A 44 4.67 9.25 -3.93
C LYS A 44 3.31 9.93 -4.03
N GLU A 45 3.25 11.20 -3.72
CA GLU A 45 2.01 11.98 -3.78
C GLU A 45 1.41 11.90 -5.18
N GLY A 46 0.13 11.56 -5.25
CA GLY A 46 -0.60 11.49 -6.51
C GLY A 46 -0.49 10.18 -7.27
N LEU A 47 0.26 9.19 -6.74
CA LEU A 47 0.35 7.89 -7.41
C LEU A 47 -1.01 7.21 -7.45
N PRO A 48 -1.54 6.90 -8.64
CA PRO A 48 -2.84 6.21 -8.74
C PRO A 48 -2.76 4.79 -8.21
N LEU A 49 -3.70 4.42 -7.35
CA LEU A 49 -3.76 3.09 -6.75
C LEU A 49 -5.21 2.64 -6.61
N ILE A 50 -5.40 1.32 -6.59
CA ILE A 50 -6.67 0.71 -6.22
C ILE A 50 -6.43 -0.05 -4.92
N ALA A 51 -7.07 0.39 -3.83
CA ALA A 51 -6.99 -0.31 -2.55
C ALA A 51 -8.05 -1.39 -2.50
N VAL A 52 -7.69 -2.57 -2.02
CA VAL A 52 -8.57 -3.74 -2.00
C VAL A 52 -8.50 -4.41 -0.63
N ASP A 53 -9.67 -4.75 -0.09
CA ASP A 53 -9.78 -5.56 1.11
C ASP A 53 -10.59 -6.82 0.79
N TRP A 54 -10.04 -7.99 1.12
CA TRP A 54 -10.62 -9.30 0.83
C TRP A 54 -11.41 -9.85 2.02
N SER A 55 -12.22 -9.02 2.64
CA SER A 55 -12.91 -9.40 3.87
C SER A 55 -14.08 -10.34 3.65
N ASP A 56 -14.54 -10.54 2.42
CA ASP A 56 -15.69 -11.37 2.08
C ASP A 56 -15.27 -12.43 1.06
N ASP A 57 -15.94 -13.61 1.09
CA ASP A 57 -15.62 -14.71 0.18
C ASP A 57 -16.06 -14.43 -1.25
N ASP A 58 -17.17 -13.73 -1.44
CA ASP A 58 -17.77 -13.51 -2.76
C ASP A 58 -17.45 -12.15 -3.36
N GLU A 59 -17.12 -11.19 -2.52
CA GLU A 59 -16.89 -9.81 -2.95
C GLU A 59 -15.66 -9.22 -2.29
N ASP A 60 -15.03 -8.30 -2.99
CA ASP A 60 -13.95 -7.47 -2.44
C ASP A 60 -14.48 -6.07 -2.20
N LEU A 61 -13.93 -5.40 -1.19
CA LEU A 61 -14.08 -3.97 -1.03
C LEU A 61 -12.97 -3.30 -1.83
N GLU A 62 -13.34 -2.28 -2.59
CA GLU A 62 -12.40 -1.62 -3.48
C GLU A 62 -12.60 -0.11 -3.45
N GLY A 63 -11.52 0.62 -3.46
CA GLY A 63 -11.54 2.08 -3.58
C GLY A 63 -10.45 2.55 -4.53
N HIS A 64 -10.82 3.39 -5.48
CA HIS A 64 -9.91 3.98 -6.47
C HIS A 64 -9.49 5.36 -6.00
N GLY A 65 -8.21 5.65 -6.05
CA GLY A 65 -7.73 6.96 -5.63
C GLY A 65 -6.26 7.16 -5.90
N THR A 66 -5.67 8.04 -5.12
CA THR A 66 -4.26 8.38 -5.24
C THR A 66 -3.59 8.31 -3.86
N ALA A 67 -2.30 7.94 -3.88
CA ALA A 67 -1.51 7.95 -2.66
C ALA A 67 -1.34 9.40 -2.18
N GLN A 68 -1.56 9.62 -0.90
CA GLN A 68 -1.37 10.92 -0.25
C GLN A 68 -0.69 10.67 1.08
N TYR A 69 0.27 11.52 1.43
CA TYR A 69 0.93 11.43 2.72
C TYR A 69 0.26 12.35 3.73
N ASP A 70 -0.18 11.79 4.85
CA ASP A 70 -0.75 12.58 5.95
C ASP A 70 0.39 13.00 6.87
N HIS A 71 0.77 14.28 6.81
CA HIS A 71 1.88 14.82 7.58
C HIS A 71 1.59 14.91 9.07
N GLU A 72 0.33 15.01 9.44
CA GLU A 72 -0.07 15.04 10.85
C GLU A 72 0.05 13.66 11.48
N MET A 73 -0.47 12.63 10.81
CA MET A 73 -0.43 11.26 11.30
C MET A 73 0.85 10.52 10.92
N LYS A 74 1.60 11.06 9.98
CA LYS A 74 2.87 10.49 9.48
C LYS A 74 2.69 9.11 8.89
N TRP A 75 1.67 8.95 8.05
CA TRP A 75 1.45 7.73 7.30
C TRP A 75 0.96 8.01 5.89
N TRP A 76 1.06 6.99 5.03
CA TRP A 76 0.50 7.04 3.69
C TRP A 76 -0.93 6.51 3.69
N VAL A 77 -1.77 7.10 2.85
CA VAL A 77 -3.15 6.65 2.62
C VAL A 77 -3.41 6.60 1.12
N VAL A 78 -4.46 5.86 0.73
CA VAL A 78 -5.09 6.04 -0.57
C VAL A 78 -6.33 6.90 -0.33
N GLU A 79 -6.34 8.10 -0.86
CA GLU A 79 -7.49 9.00 -0.79
C GLU A 79 -8.38 8.71 -1.99
N PHE A 80 -9.60 8.26 -1.71
CA PHE A 80 -10.49 7.77 -2.76
C PHE A 80 -11.12 8.89 -3.57
N ASP A 81 -11.63 8.52 -4.75
CA ASP A 81 -12.46 9.39 -5.56
C ASP A 81 -13.83 9.60 -4.90
N GLU A 82 -14.72 10.33 -5.57
CA GLU A 82 -16.03 10.67 -5.03
C GLU A 82 -16.95 9.46 -4.85
N VAL A 83 -16.67 8.36 -5.54
CA VAL A 83 -17.43 7.11 -5.35
C VAL A 83 -17.10 6.47 -4.00
N GLY A 84 -15.84 6.58 -3.56
CA GLY A 84 -15.39 6.00 -2.30
C GLY A 84 -15.27 4.49 -2.39
N VAL A 85 -15.72 3.81 -1.34
CA VAL A 85 -15.66 2.34 -1.24
C VAL A 85 -16.81 1.71 -2.01
N ARG A 86 -16.51 0.66 -2.75
CA ARG A 86 -17.52 -0.11 -3.50
C ARG A 86 -17.29 -1.60 -3.30
N TYR A 87 -18.35 -2.40 -3.47
CA TYR A 87 -18.24 -3.85 -3.51
C TYR A 87 -18.06 -4.27 -4.96
N VAL A 88 -17.10 -5.16 -5.20
CA VAL A 88 -16.85 -5.71 -6.53
C VAL A 88 -16.75 -7.23 -6.42
N PRO A 89 -16.98 -7.99 -7.51
CA PRO A 89 -16.78 -9.43 -7.47
C PRO A 89 -15.36 -9.77 -7.04
N ALA A 90 -15.21 -10.84 -6.26
CA ALA A 90 -13.91 -11.27 -5.76
C ALA A 90 -12.95 -11.52 -6.93
N GLY A 91 -11.78 -10.89 -6.84
CA GLY A 91 -10.72 -11.07 -7.81
C GLY A 91 -9.81 -12.24 -7.47
N ASP A 92 -8.67 -12.31 -8.15
CA ASP A 92 -7.66 -13.32 -7.88
C ASP A 92 -7.09 -13.12 -6.47
N ARG A 93 -7.27 -14.14 -5.63
CA ARG A 93 -6.79 -14.14 -4.25
C ARG A 93 -5.67 -15.14 -4.03
N SER A 94 -4.97 -15.51 -5.08
CA SER A 94 -3.83 -16.41 -4.95
C SER A 94 -2.83 -15.81 -3.97
N PRO A 95 -2.40 -16.58 -2.95
CA PRO A 95 -1.48 -16.04 -1.96
C PRO A 95 -0.15 -15.67 -2.62
N VAL A 96 0.26 -14.43 -2.40
CA VAL A 96 1.58 -13.97 -2.82
C VAL A 96 2.53 -14.27 -1.67
N GLU A 97 3.25 -15.38 -1.77
CA GLU A 97 4.14 -15.83 -0.71
C GLU A 97 5.47 -15.08 -0.68
N LYS A 98 5.81 -14.42 -1.79
CA LYS A 98 7.10 -13.77 -1.92
C LYS A 98 6.98 -12.28 -1.65
N PHE A 99 7.95 -11.78 -0.89
CA PHE A 99 8.14 -10.35 -0.70
C PHE A 99 9.39 -9.97 -1.50
N LEU A 100 9.20 -9.30 -2.63
CA LEU A 100 10.30 -8.95 -3.52
C LEU A 100 10.89 -7.59 -3.18
N CYS A 101 12.19 -7.44 -3.36
CA CYS A 101 12.83 -6.15 -3.22
C CYS A 101 12.30 -5.19 -4.29
N VAL A 102 11.95 -3.98 -3.88
CA VAL A 102 11.39 -2.98 -4.79
C VAL A 102 12.39 -2.54 -5.87
N SER A 103 13.69 -2.63 -5.59
CA SER A 103 14.74 -2.20 -6.52
C SER A 103 15.26 -3.31 -7.41
N CYS A 104 15.74 -4.41 -6.82
CA CYS A 104 16.41 -5.46 -7.61
C CYS A 104 15.51 -6.65 -7.91
N ARG A 105 14.31 -6.71 -7.38
CA ARG A 105 13.29 -7.73 -7.63
C ARG A 105 13.65 -9.12 -7.10
N ARG A 106 14.65 -9.25 -6.26
CA ARG A 106 14.99 -10.52 -5.63
C ARG A 106 14.12 -10.76 -4.42
N PRO A 107 13.79 -12.03 -4.11
CA PRO A 107 13.01 -12.35 -2.92
C PRO A 107 13.72 -11.93 -1.64
N LEU A 108 12.96 -11.35 -0.71
CA LEU A 108 13.45 -11.00 0.62
C LEU A 108 13.01 -12.08 1.62
N PRO A 109 13.86 -12.43 2.61
CA PRO A 109 13.55 -13.45 3.60
C PRO A 109 12.64 -12.90 4.71
N ILE A 110 11.55 -12.24 4.33
CA ILE A 110 10.63 -11.63 5.27
C ILE A 110 9.32 -12.39 5.23
N THR A 111 8.94 -12.98 6.36
CA THR A 111 7.72 -13.77 6.47
C THR A 111 6.76 -13.25 7.53
N MET A 112 7.24 -12.41 8.43
CA MET A 112 6.44 -11.89 9.55
C MET A 112 6.26 -10.39 9.43
N PRO A 113 5.04 -9.87 9.73
CA PRO A 113 4.79 -8.43 9.61
C PRO A 113 5.78 -7.55 10.38
N ASN A 114 6.18 -7.97 11.57
CA ASN A 114 7.09 -7.19 12.41
C ASN A 114 8.44 -6.95 11.76
N GLU A 115 8.93 -7.93 11.00
CA GLU A 115 10.25 -7.82 10.36
C GLU A 115 10.30 -6.67 9.37
N ALA A 116 9.19 -6.40 8.69
CA ALA A 116 9.14 -5.36 7.67
C ALA A 116 9.17 -3.96 8.27
N PHE A 117 8.43 -3.75 9.38
CA PHE A 117 8.27 -2.40 9.92
C PHE A 117 9.19 -2.12 11.11
N ASP A 118 9.47 -3.12 11.94
CA ASP A 118 10.18 -2.90 13.20
C ASP A 118 11.68 -3.05 13.08
N GLN A 119 12.16 -3.91 12.21
CA GLN A 119 13.58 -4.24 12.15
C GLN A 119 14.35 -3.50 11.06
N LYS A 120 13.68 -2.70 10.24
CA LYS A 120 14.32 -1.94 9.18
C LYS A 120 15.25 -2.79 8.30
N ALA A 121 14.79 -4.00 7.98
CA ALA A 121 15.57 -4.93 7.17
C ALA A 121 15.93 -4.35 5.82
N SER A 122 17.04 -4.79 5.26
CA SER A 122 17.48 -4.38 3.93
C SER A 122 17.71 -5.59 3.05
N CYS A 123 17.64 -5.38 1.75
CA CYS A 123 17.95 -6.39 0.77
C CYS A 123 19.44 -6.75 0.85
N ALA A 124 19.74 -8.04 1.04
CA ALA A 124 21.12 -8.51 1.11
C ALA A 124 21.87 -8.34 -0.22
N SER A 125 21.15 -8.26 -1.33
CA SER A 125 21.75 -8.18 -2.66
C SER A 125 22.09 -6.75 -3.07
N CYS A 126 21.19 -5.77 -2.79
CA CYS A 126 21.40 -4.39 -3.26
C CYS A 126 21.38 -3.36 -2.14
N GLY A 127 21.12 -3.75 -0.91
CA GLY A 127 21.13 -2.83 0.23
C GLY A 127 19.89 -1.95 0.37
N THR A 128 18.92 -2.08 -0.53
CA THR A 128 17.70 -1.27 -0.45
C THR A 128 16.88 -1.64 0.78
N SER A 129 16.43 -0.64 1.53
CA SER A 129 15.57 -0.88 2.69
C SER A 129 14.26 -1.52 2.28
N VAL A 130 13.75 -2.46 3.09
CA VAL A 130 12.43 -3.05 2.92
C VAL A 130 11.34 -1.98 2.93
N LEU A 131 11.56 -0.90 3.67
CA LEU A 131 10.61 0.22 3.76
C LEU A 131 10.79 1.26 2.64
N ALA A 132 11.63 1.01 1.64
CA ALA A 132 11.87 1.98 0.57
C ALA A 132 10.58 2.35 -0.18
N ALA A 133 9.68 1.38 -0.37
CA ALA A 133 8.41 1.64 -1.04
C ALA A 133 7.48 2.53 -0.21
N TYR A 134 7.73 2.65 1.10
CA TYR A 134 6.84 3.31 2.05
C TYR A 134 7.47 4.57 2.68
N SER A 135 8.59 5.01 2.19
CA SER A 135 9.27 6.19 2.75
C SER A 135 8.40 7.44 2.64
N PRO A 136 8.47 8.34 3.63
CA PRO A 136 7.76 9.62 3.53
C PRO A 136 8.21 10.39 2.28
N PRO A 137 7.35 11.28 1.76
CA PRO A 137 7.77 12.10 0.64
C PRO A 137 8.96 12.96 1.03
N SER A 138 9.85 13.19 0.06
CA SER A 138 11.01 14.02 0.29
C SER A 138 10.56 15.44 0.61
N LEU A 139 11.09 16.00 1.69
CA LEU A 139 10.84 17.38 2.06
C LEU A 139 11.82 18.34 1.42
N THR A 140 12.50 17.90 0.39
CA THR A 140 13.39 18.80 -0.35
C THR A 140 12.56 19.86 -1.04
N THR A 141 12.68 20.99 -0.56
CA THR A 141 12.12 22.18 -1.16
C THR A 141 13.25 22.98 -1.77
#